data_78af0f6a63565c0a86bc8560692c3d6b
#
_entry.id   78af0f6a63565c0a86bc8560692c3d6b
#
_cell.length_a   1.000
_cell.length_b   1.000
_cell.length_c   1.000
_cell.angle_alpha   90.00
_cell.angle_beta   90.00
_cell.angle_gamma   90.00
#
_symmetry.space_group_name_H-M   'P 1'
#
loop_
_entity.id
_entity.type
_entity.pdbx_description
1 polymer ?
#
loop_
_entity_poly.entity_id
_entity_poly.type
_entity_poly.pdbx_seq_one_letter_code
_entity_poly.pdbx_strand_id
1 'polypeptide(L)'
;LESTFVMIDHHEKPDGYAKYMFSDIEYSSTCQMVYDFAQQLEIGQFINLEAATCLYTGIATDSGGFRFPRTTGNLHRIVADLLDKGVNNSQIHVNLYDNGDYNKLQILGKALSNLKVLPEYKTSYITLSQEEQNALNVKKGDTEGIVNYGLTIKDIDFTAFFTEVKEENMVKISFRS
;
A
#
# COMPACT_ATOMS: atom_id res chain seq x y z
N LEU A 1 14.56 12.38 -30.30
CA LEU A 1 14.44 10.94 -30.08
C LEU A 1 12.96 10.64 -29.92
N GLU A 2 12.36 9.94 -30.88
CA GLU A 2 11.01 9.41 -30.74
C GLU A 2 11.09 8.18 -29.81
N SER A 3 10.51 8.29 -28.61
CA SER A 3 10.46 7.19 -27.65
C SER A 3 9.16 6.41 -27.85
N THR A 4 9.24 5.09 -27.84
CA THR A 4 8.06 4.22 -27.78
C THR A 4 7.67 3.99 -26.33
N PHE A 5 6.43 4.33 -25.97
CA PHE A 5 5.89 4.08 -24.64
C PHE A 5 5.37 2.65 -24.54
N VAL A 6 5.79 1.98 -23.48
CA VAL A 6 5.29 0.67 -23.06
C VAL A 6 4.73 0.83 -21.65
N MET A 7 3.58 0.25 -21.36
CA MET A 7 2.96 0.27 -20.06
C MET A 7 2.80 -1.15 -19.50
N ILE A 8 3.19 -1.33 -18.24
CA ILE A 8 2.90 -2.53 -17.46
C ILE A 8 2.14 -2.05 -16.22
N ASP A 9 0.87 -2.48 -16.05
CA ASP A 9 -0.01 -1.97 -15.02
C ASP A 9 -1.05 -3.00 -14.58
N HIS A 10 -1.37 -3.05 -13.27
CA HIS A 10 -2.37 -3.94 -12.70
C HIS A 10 -3.61 -3.21 -12.18
N HIS A 11 -3.71 -1.90 -12.40
CA HIS A 11 -4.85 -1.11 -11.96
C HIS A 11 -6.03 -1.20 -12.93
N GLU A 12 -7.23 -0.92 -12.40
CA GLU A 12 -8.43 -0.78 -13.22
C GLU A 12 -8.36 0.50 -14.06
N LYS A 13 -8.86 0.42 -15.30
CA LYS A 13 -9.00 1.56 -16.22
C LYS A 13 -7.66 2.30 -16.49
N PRO A 14 -6.63 1.61 -16.98
CA PRO A 14 -5.37 2.23 -17.34
C PRO A 14 -5.54 3.27 -18.46
N ASP A 15 -4.73 4.32 -18.42
CA ASP A 15 -4.70 5.34 -19.46
C ASP A 15 -4.12 4.78 -20.77
N GLY A 16 -4.80 5.03 -21.91
CA GLY A 16 -4.46 4.48 -23.21
C GLY A 16 -3.35 5.22 -23.99
N TYR A 17 -2.34 5.81 -23.34
CA TYR A 17 -1.30 6.60 -23.98
C TYR A 17 -0.14 5.77 -24.52
N ALA A 18 0.04 4.55 -24.08
CA ALA A 18 1.16 3.70 -24.46
C ALA A 18 0.86 2.90 -25.73
N LYS A 19 1.86 2.78 -26.61
CA LYS A 19 1.75 2.00 -27.86
C LYS A 19 1.61 0.51 -27.57
N TYR A 20 2.28 0.01 -26.56
CA TYR A 20 2.19 -1.37 -26.09
C TYR A 20 1.74 -1.37 -24.64
N MET A 21 0.74 -2.17 -24.34
CA MET A 21 0.14 -2.25 -23.02
C MET A 21 0.07 -3.70 -22.57
N PHE A 22 0.68 -3.98 -21.41
CA PHE A 22 0.47 -5.20 -20.66
C PHE A 22 -0.26 -4.79 -19.38
N SER A 23 -1.59 -4.87 -19.39
CA SER A 23 -2.45 -4.50 -18.28
C SER A 23 -3.34 -5.66 -17.90
N ASP A 24 -3.28 -6.07 -16.63
CA ASP A 24 -4.07 -7.19 -16.13
C ASP A 24 -4.36 -7.00 -14.63
N ILE A 25 -5.63 -6.82 -14.31
CA ILE A 25 -6.12 -6.58 -12.94
C ILE A 25 -6.05 -7.82 -12.03
N GLU A 26 -5.85 -9.01 -12.59
CA GLU A 26 -5.74 -10.24 -11.79
C GLU A 26 -4.37 -10.38 -11.09
N TYR A 27 -3.39 -9.60 -11.53
CA TYR A 27 -2.09 -9.55 -10.85
C TYR A 27 -2.18 -8.84 -9.50
N SER A 28 -1.42 -9.31 -8.51
CA SER A 28 -1.37 -8.70 -7.18
C SER A 28 -0.58 -7.40 -7.15
N SER A 29 0.33 -7.20 -8.11
CA SER A 29 1.19 -6.02 -8.23
C SER A 29 1.83 -5.92 -9.61
N THR A 30 2.21 -4.71 -10.00
CA THR A 30 3.05 -4.50 -11.19
C THR A 30 4.41 -5.21 -11.07
N CYS A 31 4.95 -5.34 -9.85
CA CYS A 31 6.20 -6.08 -9.63
C CYS A 31 6.07 -7.57 -9.95
N GLN A 32 4.92 -8.19 -9.69
CA GLN A 32 4.63 -9.55 -10.15
C GLN A 32 4.62 -9.63 -11.69
N MET A 33 3.97 -8.67 -12.35
CA MET A 33 3.93 -8.60 -13.83
C MET A 33 5.34 -8.47 -14.42
N VAL A 34 6.19 -7.63 -13.82
CA VAL A 34 7.59 -7.46 -14.26
C VAL A 34 8.38 -8.74 -14.10
N TYR A 35 8.19 -9.47 -12.98
CA TYR A 35 8.82 -10.78 -12.78
C TYR A 35 8.40 -11.76 -13.88
N ASP A 36 7.09 -11.94 -14.10
CA ASP A 36 6.57 -12.86 -15.12
C ASP A 36 7.02 -12.46 -16.53
N PHE A 37 7.06 -11.16 -16.82
CA PHE A 37 7.57 -10.63 -18.09
C PHE A 37 9.05 -11.00 -18.29
N ALA A 38 9.88 -10.87 -17.26
CA ALA A 38 11.28 -11.28 -17.33
C ALA A 38 11.44 -12.79 -17.55
N GLN A 39 10.57 -13.62 -16.96
CA GLN A 39 10.58 -15.07 -17.18
C GLN A 39 10.17 -15.42 -18.63
N GLN A 40 9.14 -14.77 -19.16
CA GLN A 40 8.68 -14.97 -20.55
C GLN A 40 9.73 -14.57 -21.60
N LEU A 41 10.53 -13.57 -21.31
CA LEU A 41 11.66 -13.16 -22.15
C LEU A 41 12.92 -14.01 -21.95
N GLU A 42 12.88 -15.02 -21.10
CA GLU A 42 14.03 -15.88 -20.75
C GLU A 42 15.22 -15.10 -20.14
N ILE A 43 14.93 -13.93 -19.54
CA ILE A 43 15.93 -13.09 -18.86
C ILE A 43 15.83 -13.15 -17.33
N GLY A 44 15.00 -14.03 -16.78
CA GLY A 44 14.83 -14.21 -15.33
C GLY A 44 16.14 -14.56 -14.59
N GLN A 45 17.12 -15.19 -15.26
CA GLN A 45 18.45 -15.45 -14.70
C GLN A 45 19.25 -14.16 -14.39
N PHE A 46 18.91 -13.03 -15.02
CA PHE A 46 19.57 -11.76 -14.76
C PHE A 46 18.92 -10.95 -13.62
N ILE A 47 17.85 -11.47 -13.01
CA ILE A 47 17.30 -10.89 -11.77
C ILE A 47 18.32 -11.15 -10.66
N ASN A 48 19.17 -10.16 -10.41
CA ASN A 48 20.15 -10.19 -9.33
C ASN A 48 19.50 -9.89 -7.97
N LEU A 49 20.27 -9.90 -6.89
CA LEU A 49 19.76 -9.69 -5.54
C LEU A 49 19.05 -8.33 -5.36
N GLU A 50 19.58 -7.26 -5.94
CA GLU A 50 19.01 -5.93 -5.84
C GLU A 50 17.63 -5.88 -6.55
N ALA A 51 17.55 -6.40 -7.77
CA ALA A 51 16.28 -6.48 -8.51
C ALA A 51 15.27 -7.39 -7.79
N ALA A 52 15.71 -8.53 -7.28
CA ALA A 52 14.88 -9.45 -6.50
C ALA A 52 14.33 -8.78 -5.24
N THR A 53 15.16 -7.99 -4.54
CA THR A 53 14.75 -7.23 -3.36
C THR A 53 13.69 -6.20 -3.69
N CYS A 54 13.84 -5.46 -4.80
CA CYS A 54 12.84 -4.50 -5.27
C CYS A 54 11.52 -5.19 -5.64
N LEU A 55 11.58 -6.28 -6.40
CA LEU A 55 10.41 -7.06 -6.81
C LEU A 55 9.66 -7.62 -5.59
N TYR A 56 10.38 -8.22 -4.65
CA TYR A 56 9.80 -8.72 -3.40
C TYR A 56 9.10 -7.61 -2.63
N THR A 57 9.77 -6.45 -2.47
CA THR A 57 9.22 -5.31 -1.73
C THR A 57 7.91 -4.81 -2.34
N GLY A 58 7.87 -4.62 -3.67
CA GLY A 58 6.65 -4.18 -4.35
C GLY A 58 5.53 -5.22 -4.27
N ILE A 59 5.84 -6.52 -4.40
CA ILE A 59 4.86 -7.59 -4.22
C ILE A 59 4.32 -7.59 -2.79
N ALA A 60 5.19 -7.48 -1.78
CA ALA A 60 4.79 -7.50 -0.37
C ALA A 60 3.89 -6.30 -0.01
N THR A 61 4.21 -5.10 -0.50
CA THR A 61 3.40 -3.90 -0.23
C THR A 61 2.04 -3.97 -0.88
N ASP A 62 1.96 -4.29 -2.16
CA ASP A 62 0.71 -4.31 -2.93
C ASP A 62 -0.21 -5.48 -2.55
N SER A 63 0.35 -6.62 -2.14
CA SER A 63 -0.42 -7.76 -1.63
C SER A 63 -0.88 -7.59 -0.16
N GLY A 64 -0.54 -6.46 0.47
CA GLY A 64 -0.82 -6.20 1.88
C GLY A 64 -0.14 -7.21 2.81
N GLY A 65 1.11 -7.58 2.52
CA GLY A 65 1.83 -8.63 3.22
C GLY A 65 1.26 -10.02 2.93
N PHE A 66 0.88 -10.27 1.69
CA PHE A 66 0.36 -11.54 1.18
C PHE A 66 -1.04 -11.94 1.70
N ARG A 67 -1.85 -10.99 2.14
CA ARG A 67 -3.19 -11.25 2.71
C ARG A 67 -4.35 -10.85 1.80
N PHE A 68 -4.11 -10.08 0.73
CA PHE A 68 -5.20 -9.66 -0.15
C PHE A 68 -5.68 -10.77 -1.09
N PRO A 69 -6.92 -10.71 -1.60
CA PRO A 69 -7.54 -11.80 -2.36
C PRO A 69 -6.76 -12.26 -3.61
N ARG A 70 -5.98 -11.36 -4.23
CA ARG A 70 -5.14 -11.68 -5.40
C ARG A 70 -3.82 -12.39 -5.04
N THR A 71 -3.62 -12.75 -3.77
CA THR A 71 -2.47 -13.56 -3.33
C THR A 71 -2.72 -15.02 -3.68
N THR A 72 -2.17 -15.46 -4.80
CA THR A 72 -2.33 -16.81 -5.34
C THR A 72 -1.18 -17.74 -4.96
N GLY A 73 -1.35 -19.05 -5.16
CA GLY A 73 -0.25 -20.02 -5.02
C GLY A 73 0.89 -19.73 -6.01
N ASN A 74 0.61 -19.15 -7.20
CA ASN A 74 1.65 -18.71 -8.12
C ASN A 74 2.48 -17.57 -7.55
N LEU A 75 1.84 -16.58 -6.93
CA LEU A 75 2.56 -15.49 -6.28
C LEU A 75 3.52 -16.00 -5.20
N HIS A 76 3.10 -16.96 -4.38
CA HIS A 76 3.97 -17.57 -3.37
C HIS A 76 5.16 -18.33 -3.98
N ARG A 77 5.00 -18.95 -5.16
CA ARG A 77 6.14 -19.56 -5.87
C ARG A 77 7.13 -18.52 -6.38
N ILE A 78 6.64 -17.39 -6.90
CA ILE A 78 7.50 -16.25 -7.27
C ILE A 78 8.26 -15.73 -6.05
N VAL A 79 7.57 -15.55 -4.93
CA VAL A 79 8.19 -15.14 -3.67
C VAL A 79 9.26 -16.11 -3.22
N ALA A 80 9.02 -17.42 -3.33
CA ALA A 80 10.02 -18.44 -3.01
C ALA A 80 11.27 -18.32 -3.90
N ASP A 81 11.12 -18.14 -5.22
CA ASP A 81 12.25 -17.92 -6.13
C ASP A 81 13.04 -16.64 -5.77
N LEU A 82 12.36 -15.56 -5.40
CA LEU A 82 13.02 -14.34 -4.97
C LEU A 82 13.81 -14.55 -3.67
N LEU A 83 13.27 -15.31 -2.72
CA LEU A 83 13.97 -15.68 -1.48
C LEU A 83 15.19 -16.55 -1.77
N ASP A 84 15.08 -17.51 -2.69
CA ASP A 84 16.19 -18.38 -3.12
C ASP A 84 17.32 -17.57 -3.78
N LYS A 85 17.01 -16.41 -4.36
CA LYS A 85 18.00 -15.43 -4.85
C LYS A 85 18.70 -14.63 -3.74
N GLY A 86 18.35 -14.88 -2.47
CA GLY A 86 18.99 -14.30 -1.30
C GLY A 86 18.29 -13.09 -0.68
N VAL A 87 17.06 -12.80 -1.08
CA VAL A 87 16.29 -11.67 -0.50
C VAL A 87 16.13 -11.87 1.01
N ASN A 88 16.50 -10.86 1.78
CA ASN A 88 16.27 -10.82 3.22
C ASN A 88 14.88 -10.24 3.51
N ASN A 89 13.85 -11.09 3.48
CA ASN A 89 12.48 -10.69 3.75
C ASN A 89 12.28 -10.09 5.14
N SER A 90 12.95 -10.62 6.16
CA SER A 90 12.86 -10.09 7.53
C SER A 90 13.29 -8.62 7.58
N GLN A 91 14.44 -8.28 6.97
CA GLN A 91 14.92 -6.89 6.93
C GLN A 91 13.97 -5.98 6.16
N ILE A 92 13.37 -6.47 5.05
CA ILE A 92 12.38 -5.71 4.29
C ILE A 92 11.16 -5.42 5.16
N HIS A 93 10.62 -6.42 5.86
CA HIS A 93 9.46 -6.25 6.73
C HIS A 93 9.74 -5.31 7.91
N VAL A 94 10.91 -5.41 8.53
CA VAL A 94 11.35 -4.43 9.56
C VAL A 94 11.37 -3.02 8.99
N ASN A 95 11.95 -2.82 7.81
CA ASN A 95 12.03 -1.50 7.19
C ASN A 95 10.66 -0.93 6.80
N LEU A 96 9.72 -1.78 6.39
CA LEU A 96 8.37 -1.36 5.96
C LEU A 96 7.41 -1.12 7.15
N TYR A 97 7.47 -1.97 8.18
CA TYR A 97 6.40 -2.05 9.19
C TYR A 97 6.87 -1.78 10.62
N ASP A 98 8.14 -2.07 10.93
CA ASP A 98 8.65 -2.05 12.30
C ASP A 98 9.66 -0.92 12.55
N ASN A 99 9.79 0.01 11.60
CA ASN A 99 10.68 1.17 11.69
C ASN A 99 9.87 2.47 11.93
N GLY A 100 8.80 2.37 12.71
CA GLY A 100 7.92 3.48 13.03
C GLY A 100 8.51 4.41 14.09
N ASP A 101 8.37 5.72 13.89
CA ASP A 101 8.66 6.73 14.90
C ASP A 101 7.69 6.58 16.08
N TYR A 102 8.19 6.70 17.33
CA TYR A 102 7.36 6.74 18.53
C TYR A 102 6.21 7.74 18.41
N ASN A 103 6.47 8.90 17.81
CA ASN A 103 5.45 9.94 17.60
C ASN A 103 4.29 9.45 16.71
N LYS A 104 4.57 8.65 15.68
CA LYS A 104 3.51 8.05 14.84
C LYS A 104 2.58 7.14 15.64
N LEU A 105 3.11 6.40 16.59
CA LEU A 105 2.29 5.56 17.49
C LEU A 105 1.42 6.41 18.42
N GLN A 106 1.91 7.55 18.91
CA GLN A 106 1.12 8.49 19.70
C GLN A 106 -0.01 9.12 18.86
N ILE A 107 0.28 9.51 17.62
CA ILE A 107 -0.70 10.03 16.66
C ILE A 107 -1.77 8.97 16.37
N LEU A 108 -1.35 7.73 16.09
CA LEU A 108 -2.25 6.60 15.89
C LEU A 108 -3.14 6.36 17.11
N GLY A 109 -2.55 6.30 18.30
CA GLY A 109 -3.28 6.12 19.57
C GLY A 109 -4.34 7.21 19.77
N LYS A 110 -3.99 8.47 19.48
CA LYS A 110 -4.92 9.60 19.56
C LYS A 110 -6.05 9.48 18.53
N ALA A 111 -5.71 9.20 17.27
CA ALA A 111 -6.71 9.00 16.23
C ALA A 111 -7.68 7.87 16.54
N LEU A 112 -7.18 6.72 17.04
CA LEU A 112 -8.02 5.59 17.45
C LEU A 112 -8.90 5.92 18.66
N SER A 113 -8.45 6.78 19.59
CA SER A 113 -9.29 7.24 20.70
C SER A 113 -10.47 8.11 20.23
N ASN A 114 -10.34 8.75 19.09
CA ASN A 114 -11.38 9.57 18.46
C ASN A 114 -12.27 8.76 17.49
N LEU A 115 -11.98 7.47 17.28
CA LEU A 115 -12.74 6.63 16.37
C LEU A 115 -14.17 6.45 16.88
N LYS A 116 -15.13 6.60 15.99
CA LYS A 116 -16.56 6.38 16.21
C LYS A 116 -17.09 5.36 15.21
N VAL A 117 -18.03 4.53 15.66
CA VAL A 117 -18.70 3.52 14.87
C VAL A 117 -20.18 3.89 14.73
N LEU A 118 -20.70 3.76 13.51
CA LEU A 118 -22.10 3.95 13.14
C LEU A 118 -22.61 2.61 12.59
N PRO A 119 -23.03 1.68 13.46
CA PRO A 119 -23.36 0.29 13.06
C PRO A 119 -24.50 0.22 12.02
N GLU A 120 -25.50 1.07 12.15
CA GLU A 120 -26.64 1.14 11.23
C GLU A 120 -26.24 1.46 9.79
N TYR A 121 -25.08 2.13 9.59
CA TYR A 121 -24.54 2.48 8.28
C TYR A 121 -23.30 1.64 7.92
N LYS A 122 -22.96 0.63 8.71
CA LYS A 122 -21.73 -0.18 8.57
C LYS A 122 -20.48 0.69 8.34
N THR A 123 -20.42 1.81 9.03
CA THR A 123 -19.45 2.87 8.81
C THR A 123 -18.72 3.20 10.11
N SER A 124 -17.45 3.53 9.99
CA SER A 124 -16.69 4.17 11.06
C SER A 124 -16.11 5.50 10.58
N TYR A 125 -15.81 6.39 11.54
CA TYR A 125 -15.04 7.58 11.21
C TYR A 125 -14.05 7.91 12.31
N ILE A 126 -12.98 8.58 11.91
CA ILE A 126 -11.90 9.05 12.78
C ILE A 126 -11.77 10.55 12.56
N THR A 127 -11.51 11.31 13.60
CA THR A 127 -11.26 12.75 13.52
C THR A 127 -9.93 13.09 14.17
N LEU A 128 -9.22 14.07 13.62
CA LEU A 128 -8.01 14.63 14.20
C LEU A 128 -8.02 16.14 14.00
N SER A 129 -8.27 16.89 15.09
CA SER A 129 -8.31 18.35 15.06
C SER A 129 -6.92 18.95 14.85
N GLN A 130 -6.85 20.19 14.38
CA GLN A 130 -5.58 20.91 14.25
C GLN A 130 -4.85 21.06 15.61
N GLU A 131 -5.61 21.25 16.69
CA GLU A 131 -5.04 21.35 18.03
C GLU A 131 -4.36 20.05 18.45
N GLU A 132 -5.02 18.90 18.22
CA GLU A 132 -4.44 17.57 18.49
C GLU A 132 -3.21 17.30 17.62
N GLN A 133 -3.25 17.71 16.34
CA GLN A 133 -2.09 17.60 15.44
C GLN A 133 -0.90 18.44 15.93
N ASN A 134 -1.16 19.68 16.37
CA ASN A 134 -0.13 20.57 16.90
C ASN A 134 0.48 20.03 18.19
N ALA A 135 -0.35 19.50 19.11
CA ALA A 135 0.10 18.90 20.37
C ALA A 135 1.01 17.70 20.16
N LEU A 136 0.79 16.95 19.06
CA LEU A 136 1.57 15.76 18.70
C LEU A 136 2.66 16.05 17.65
N ASN A 137 2.86 17.31 17.25
CA ASN A 137 3.81 17.71 16.21
C ASN A 137 3.68 16.87 14.92
N VAL A 138 2.43 16.64 14.46
CA VAL A 138 2.13 15.85 13.27
C VAL A 138 2.79 16.44 12.03
N LYS A 139 3.54 15.60 11.30
CA LYS A 139 4.20 15.96 10.03
C LYS A 139 3.47 15.33 8.84
N LYS A 140 3.77 15.83 7.65
CA LYS A 140 3.27 15.23 6.40
C LYS A 140 3.67 13.76 6.31
N GLY A 141 2.69 12.88 6.14
CA GLY A 141 2.87 11.42 6.07
C GLY A 141 2.62 10.67 7.39
N ASP A 142 2.60 11.35 8.55
CA ASP A 142 2.41 10.66 9.85
C ASP A 142 1.00 10.09 10.03
N THR A 143 0.02 10.62 9.32
CA THR A 143 -1.38 10.16 9.36
C THR A 143 -1.72 9.14 8.28
N GLU A 144 -0.73 8.75 7.47
CA GLU A 144 -0.94 7.79 6.38
C GLU A 144 -1.31 6.41 6.93
N GLY A 145 -2.32 5.78 6.33
CA GLY A 145 -2.80 4.46 6.72
C GLY A 145 -3.75 4.44 7.93
N ILE A 146 -3.90 5.52 8.71
CA ILE A 146 -4.78 5.55 9.88
C ILE A 146 -6.23 5.20 9.51
N VAL A 147 -6.72 5.67 8.36
CA VAL A 147 -8.07 5.37 7.88
C VAL A 147 -8.35 3.86 7.78
N ASN A 148 -7.34 3.04 7.50
CA ASN A 148 -7.51 1.60 7.31
C ASN A 148 -7.91 0.88 8.61
N TYR A 149 -7.57 1.44 9.77
CA TYR A 149 -7.91 0.82 11.07
C TYR A 149 -9.41 0.73 11.30
N GLY A 150 -10.20 1.66 10.76
CA GLY A 150 -11.66 1.57 10.86
C GLY A 150 -12.26 0.36 10.15
N LEU A 151 -11.64 -0.10 9.05
CA LEU A 151 -12.07 -1.32 8.33
C LEU A 151 -11.69 -2.61 9.04
N THR A 152 -10.86 -2.56 10.09
CA THR A 152 -10.54 -3.76 10.89
C THR A 152 -11.66 -4.13 11.87
N ILE A 153 -12.65 -3.25 12.04
CA ILE A 153 -13.81 -3.48 12.91
C ILE A 153 -14.78 -4.40 12.17
N LYS A 154 -15.23 -5.44 12.86
CA LYS A 154 -16.20 -6.38 12.31
C LYS A 154 -17.48 -5.66 11.86
N ASP A 155 -18.02 -6.06 10.72
CA ASP A 155 -19.26 -5.54 10.10
C ASP A 155 -19.19 -4.06 9.68
N ILE A 156 -17.99 -3.50 9.52
CA ILE A 156 -17.75 -2.16 8.98
C ILE A 156 -17.22 -2.28 7.54
N ASP A 157 -17.94 -1.69 6.59
CA ASP A 157 -17.65 -1.74 5.16
C ASP A 157 -17.03 -0.42 4.65
N PHE A 158 -17.12 0.66 5.45
CA PHE A 158 -16.65 1.99 5.04
C PHE A 158 -16.03 2.77 6.22
N THR A 159 -14.96 3.49 5.94
CA THR A 159 -14.31 4.36 6.94
C THR A 159 -13.92 5.70 6.33
N ALA A 160 -14.17 6.78 7.08
CA ALA A 160 -13.71 8.13 6.77
C ALA A 160 -12.74 8.64 7.85
N PHE A 161 -11.66 9.29 7.43
CA PHE A 161 -10.74 9.99 8.33
C PHE A 161 -10.72 11.48 8.00
N PHE A 162 -11.12 12.28 8.97
CA PHE A 162 -11.23 13.74 8.87
C PHE A 162 -10.04 14.38 9.59
N THR A 163 -9.27 15.17 8.86
CA THR A 163 -8.12 15.91 9.39
C THR A 163 -8.34 17.40 9.18
N GLU A 164 -8.38 18.17 10.24
CA GLU A 164 -8.57 19.62 10.17
C GLU A 164 -7.30 20.32 9.67
N VAL A 165 -7.45 21.30 8.78
CA VAL A 165 -6.37 22.14 8.24
C VAL A 165 -6.78 23.61 8.45
N LYS A 166 -6.52 24.13 9.66
CA LYS A 166 -6.98 25.47 10.08
C LYS A 166 -6.42 26.60 9.21
N GLU A 167 -5.16 26.49 8.78
CA GLU A 167 -4.51 27.52 7.95
C GLU A 167 -5.25 27.74 6.63
N GLU A 168 -5.89 26.71 6.11
CA GLU A 168 -6.65 26.72 4.85
C GLU A 168 -8.17 26.77 5.08
N ASN A 169 -8.61 26.79 6.34
CA ASN A 169 -10.02 26.67 6.74
C ASN A 169 -10.73 25.49 6.05
N MET A 170 -10.04 24.37 5.99
CA MET A 170 -10.50 23.14 5.31
C MET A 170 -10.44 21.92 6.22
N VAL A 171 -11.15 20.88 5.80
CA VAL A 171 -11.03 19.53 6.35
C VAL A 171 -10.61 18.60 5.23
N LYS A 172 -9.45 17.96 5.38
CA LYS A 172 -9.01 16.89 4.49
C LYS A 172 -9.73 15.62 4.89
N ILE A 173 -10.29 14.92 3.91
CA ILE A 173 -11.00 13.66 4.14
C ILE A 173 -10.31 12.55 3.35
N SER A 174 -10.04 11.43 4.03
CA SER A 174 -9.58 10.19 3.40
C SER A 174 -10.65 9.12 3.58
N PHE A 175 -10.97 8.39 2.52
CA PHE A 175 -11.96 7.32 2.52
C PHE A 175 -11.32 5.96 2.25
N ARG A 176 -11.93 4.90 2.80
CA ARG A 176 -11.65 3.50 2.46
C ARG A 176 -12.92 2.67 2.54
N SER A 177 -13.03 1.70 1.61
CA SER A 177 -14.09 0.68 1.56
C SER A 177 -13.53 -0.64 1.05
#